data_6aa9d224e1542791b2c0cc2a2054e2fe
#
_entry.id   6aa9d224e1542791b2c0cc2a2054e2fe
#
_cell.length_a   1.000
_cell.length_b   1.000
_cell.length_c   1.000
_cell.angle_alpha   90.00
_cell.angle_beta   90.00
_cell.angle_gamma   90.00
#
_symmetry.space_group_name_H-M   'P 1'
#
loop_
_entity.id
_entity.type
_entity.pdbx_description
1 polymer ?
#
loop_
_entity_poly.entity_id
_entity_poly.type
_entity_poly.pdbx_seq_one_letter_code
_entity_poly.pdbx_strand_id
1 'polypeptide(L)'
;KHKIDTRILHEVIEVDTDNNQVLVHKSDDKTQFWESYDKLLIATGGKAFCPDVENRDADGIFGVSTLRSGIKVDNFIKNKKPKNAVIVGGGYIGLEMAEALLIKGLNVSLINRSEEIMNTLDPDMGALVNNAMTNLGVKIYAKEELQKFEADKNGVTSVVTDKQTLKADLVILGMGTAPNTAFLKKSKIKLNEKGAVVVAKTQRTNIRNVW
;
A
#
# COMPACT_ATOMS: atom_id res chain seq x y z
N LYS A 1 -23.84 -21.86 13.92
CA LYS A 1 -22.41 -21.48 13.96
C LYS A 1 -21.69 -22.36 12.94
N HIS A 2 -21.14 -21.76 11.88
CA HIS A 2 -20.35 -22.49 10.88
C HIS A 2 -19.01 -22.88 11.52
N LYS A 3 -18.64 -24.16 11.40
CA LYS A 3 -17.31 -24.65 11.79
C LYS A 3 -16.37 -24.35 10.61
N ILE A 4 -15.58 -23.28 10.73
CA ILE A 4 -14.55 -22.92 9.76
C ILE A 4 -13.21 -23.28 10.39
N ASP A 5 -12.42 -24.09 9.71
CA ASP A 5 -11.02 -24.35 10.07
C ASP A 5 -10.17 -23.15 9.65
N THR A 6 -9.62 -22.43 10.63
CA THR A 6 -8.79 -21.25 10.40
C THR A 6 -7.35 -21.58 10.75
N ARG A 7 -6.48 -21.54 9.75
CA ARG A 7 -5.05 -21.82 9.90
C ARG A 7 -4.25 -20.52 9.84
N ILE A 8 -3.87 -20.01 11.01
CA ILE A 8 -2.96 -18.85 11.11
C ILE A 8 -1.53 -19.28 10.81
N LEU A 9 -0.65 -18.32 10.46
CA LEU A 9 0.76 -18.58 10.10
C LEU A 9 0.94 -19.50 8.89
N HIS A 10 -0.10 -19.66 8.07
CA HIS A 10 -0.07 -20.40 6.81
C HIS A 10 -0.24 -19.43 5.65
N GLU A 11 0.73 -19.39 4.76
CA GLU A 11 0.73 -18.54 3.57
C GLU A 11 0.67 -19.40 2.31
N VAL A 12 -0.30 -19.13 1.44
CA VAL A 12 -0.34 -19.74 0.11
C VAL A 12 0.65 -19.01 -0.79
N ILE A 13 1.66 -19.71 -1.27
CA ILE A 13 2.75 -19.16 -2.08
C ILE A 13 2.68 -19.55 -3.57
N GLU A 14 1.86 -20.55 -3.93
CA GLU A 14 1.63 -20.99 -5.31
C GLU A 14 0.24 -21.64 -5.44
N VAL A 15 -0.34 -21.58 -6.64
CA VAL A 15 -1.60 -22.24 -6.99
C VAL A 15 -1.40 -23.08 -8.23
N ASP A 16 -1.63 -24.38 -8.12
CA ASP A 16 -1.69 -25.33 -9.22
C ASP A 16 -3.15 -25.60 -9.60
N THR A 17 -3.61 -24.96 -10.65
CA THR A 17 -4.99 -25.08 -11.14
C THR A 17 -5.24 -26.38 -11.92
N ASP A 18 -4.21 -27.10 -12.35
CA ASP A 18 -4.36 -28.35 -13.08
C ASP A 18 -4.62 -29.52 -12.12
N ASN A 19 -3.96 -29.50 -10.98
CA ASN A 19 -4.11 -30.52 -9.94
C ASN A 19 -5.07 -30.09 -8.81
N ASN A 20 -5.66 -28.88 -8.87
CA ASN A 20 -6.50 -28.30 -7.81
C ASN A 20 -5.82 -28.31 -6.45
N GLN A 21 -4.61 -27.74 -6.38
CA GLN A 21 -3.81 -27.68 -5.17
C GLN A 21 -3.24 -26.29 -4.95
N VAL A 22 -2.98 -25.96 -3.68
CA VAL A 22 -2.24 -24.77 -3.28
C VAL A 22 -0.99 -25.18 -2.50
N LEU A 23 0.13 -24.53 -2.78
CA LEU A 23 1.35 -24.71 -2.00
C LEU A 23 1.30 -23.78 -0.80
N VAL A 24 1.29 -24.36 0.39
CA VAL A 24 1.22 -23.66 1.67
C VAL A 24 2.60 -23.64 2.31
N HIS A 25 3.03 -22.45 2.72
CA HIS A 25 4.21 -22.24 3.55
C HIS A 25 3.77 -21.94 4.99
N LYS A 26 4.27 -22.73 5.96
CA LYS A 26 4.09 -22.48 7.38
C LYS A 26 5.21 -21.59 7.91
N SER A 27 4.85 -20.46 8.49
CA SER A 27 5.83 -19.47 8.95
C SER A 27 6.50 -19.83 10.27
N ASP A 28 5.92 -20.75 11.06
CA ASP A 28 6.40 -21.19 12.37
C ASP A 28 7.58 -22.18 12.26
N ASP A 29 7.46 -23.19 11.39
CA ASP A 29 8.46 -24.25 11.20
C ASP A 29 9.13 -24.20 9.82
N LYS A 30 8.76 -23.25 8.97
CA LYS A 30 9.25 -23.06 7.59
C LYS A 30 9.03 -24.25 6.66
N THR A 31 8.12 -25.13 6.99
CA THR A 31 7.77 -26.26 6.12
C THR A 31 6.82 -25.82 5.00
N GLN A 32 6.80 -26.61 3.93
CA GLN A 32 5.89 -26.40 2.81
C GLN A 32 5.16 -27.71 2.49
N PHE A 33 3.89 -27.61 2.13
CA PHE A 33 3.09 -28.75 1.69
C PHE A 33 2.02 -28.32 0.69
N TRP A 34 1.59 -29.28 -0.15
CA TRP A 34 0.47 -29.10 -1.04
C TRP A 34 -0.85 -29.46 -0.33
N GLU A 35 -1.82 -28.57 -0.42
CA GLU A 35 -3.19 -28.78 0.07
C GLU A 35 -4.14 -28.82 -1.13
N SER A 36 -4.96 -29.86 -1.22
CA SER A 36 -5.95 -30.01 -2.30
C SER A 36 -7.23 -29.23 -2.00
N TYR A 37 -7.92 -28.75 -3.03
CA TYR A 37 -9.20 -28.07 -2.91
C TYR A 37 -10.21 -28.55 -3.94
N ASP A 38 -11.48 -28.59 -3.58
CA ASP A 38 -12.60 -28.73 -4.51
C ASP A 38 -13.01 -27.39 -5.10
N LYS A 39 -12.95 -26.33 -4.29
CA LYS A 39 -13.26 -24.95 -4.64
C LYS A 39 -12.27 -24.02 -3.96
N LEU A 40 -11.77 -23.02 -4.71
CA LEU A 40 -10.83 -22.02 -4.20
C LEU A 40 -11.45 -20.64 -4.25
N LEU A 41 -11.42 -19.93 -3.13
CA LEU A 41 -11.74 -18.50 -3.06
C LEU A 41 -10.46 -17.71 -2.81
N ILE A 42 -10.13 -16.79 -3.73
CA ILE A 42 -8.97 -15.91 -3.61
C ILE A 42 -9.42 -14.60 -2.98
N ALA A 43 -9.11 -14.42 -1.70
CA ALA A 43 -9.47 -13.25 -0.91
C ALA A 43 -8.23 -12.62 -0.24
N THR A 44 -7.12 -12.52 -0.97
CA THR A 44 -5.80 -12.12 -0.45
C THR A 44 -5.63 -10.61 -0.30
N GLY A 45 -6.64 -9.81 -0.68
CA GLY A 45 -6.63 -8.36 -0.52
C GLY A 45 -5.52 -7.67 -1.31
N GLY A 46 -5.02 -6.57 -0.77
CA GLY A 46 -3.97 -5.76 -1.37
C GLY A 46 -3.01 -5.19 -0.34
N LYS A 47 -1.90 -4.69 -0.82
CA LYS A 47 -0.89 -3.97 -0.03
C LYS A 47 -0.74 -2.54 -0.56
N ALA A 48 -0.24 -1.64 0.26
CA ALA A 48 0.09 -0.29 -0.19
C ALA A 48 1.03 -0.38 -1.39
N PHE A 49 0.73 0.39 -2.43
CA PHE A 49 1.58 0.47 -3.60
C PHE A 49 2.90 1.16 -3.22
N CYS A 50 4.00 0.54 -3.58
CA CYS A 50 5.33 1.11 -3.46
C CYS A 50 5.93 1.21 -4.86
N PRO A 51 6.28 2.41 -5.34
CA PRO A 51 6.86 2.59 -6.66
C PRO A 51 8.27 1.98 -6.73
N ASP A 52 8.69 1.63 -7.93
CA ASP A 52 10.03 1.09 -8.18
C ASP A 52 11.02 2.24 -8.42
N VAL A 53 11.40 2.90 -7.33
CA VAL A 53 12.31 4.05 -7.33
C VAL A 53 13.48 3.80 -6.37
N GLU A 54 14.55 4.56 -6.56
CA GLU A 54 15.76 4.46 -5.74
C GLU A 54 15.46 4.70 -4.25
N ASN A 55 16.08 3.89 -3.38
CA ASN A 55 15.95 3.93 -1.91
C ASN A 55 14.53 3.70 -1.36
N ARG A 56 13.63 3.10 -2.14
CA ARG A 56 12.23 2.83 -1.70
C ARG A 56 12.09 2.00 -0.43
N ASP A 57 13.10 1.21 -0.10
CA ASP A 57 13.11 0.32 1.08
C ASP A 57 13.87 0.93 2.27
N ALA A 58 14.24 2.22 2.21
CA ALA A 58 14.92 2.90 3.30
C ALA A 58 14.04 2.97 4.56
N ASP A 59 14.70 2.93 5.75
CA ASP A 59 14.01 3.11 7.03
C ASP A 59 13.31 4.49 7.05
N GLY A 60 12.11 4.54 7.60
CA GLY A 60 11.29 5.76 7.61
C GLY A 60 10.32 5.89 6.44
N ILE A 61 10.28 4.95 5.48
CA ILE A 61 9.30 4.92 4.38
C ILE A 61 8.24 3.84 4.68
N PHE A 62 6.98 4.23 4.71
CA PHE A 62 5.87 3.35 5.10
C PHE A 62 4.69 3.41 4.12
N GLY A 63 4.17 2.24 3.78
CA GLY A 63 2.82 2.11 3.25
C GLY A 63 1.85 1.75 4.37
N VAL A 64 0.70 2.42 4.44
CA VAL A 64 -0.32 2.18 5.47
C VAL A 64 -1.55 1.55 4.86
N SER A 65 -1.86 0.31 5.25
CA SER A 65 -3.04 -0.44 4.77
C SER A 65 -3.64 -1.37 5.83
N THR A 66 -2.98 -1.54 6.96
CA THR A 66 -3.41 -2.42 8.05
C THR A 66 -3.10 -1.78 9.40
N LEU A 67 -3.77 -2.24 10.47
CA LEU A 67 -3.46 -1.82 11.84
C LEU A 67 -1.96 -2.03 12.16
N ARG A 68 -1.39 -3.15 11.72
CA ARG A 68 0.04 -3.45 11.93
C ARG A 68 0.95 -2.40 11.29
N SER A 69 0.63 -1.92 10.08
CA SER A 69 1.41 -0.86 9.43
C SER A 69 1.26 0.49 10.16
N GLY A 70 0.06 0.81 10.65
CA GLY A 70 -0.15 2.00 11.49
C GLY A 70 0.66 1.96 12.80
N ILE A 71 0.68 0.80 13.48
CA ILE A 71 1.51 0.60 14.70
C ILE A 71 3.00 0.78 14.39
N LYS A 72 3.49 0.32 13.22
CA LYS A 72 4.89 0.54 12.83
C LYS A 72 5.22 2.02 12.70
N VAL A 73 4.35 2.81 12.08
CA VAL A 73 4.52 4.26 11.95
C VAL A 73 4.51 4.93 13.34
N ASP A 74 3.56 4.59 14.21
CA ASP A 74 3.49 5.16 15.56
C ASP A 74 4.75 4.84 16.39
N ASN A 75 5.24 3.60 16.32
CA ASN A 75 6.49 3.20 16.98
C ASN A 75 7.70 3.95 16.40
N PHE A 76 7.75 4.13 15.08
CA PHE A 76 8.82 4.91 14.45
C PHE A 76 8.83 6.35 14.95
N ILE A 77 7.65 6.99 15.00
CA ILE A 77 7.51 8.37 15.51
C ILE A 77 7.98 8.47 16.97
N LYS A 78 7.57 7.51 17.83
CA LYS A 78 7.96 7.50 19.25
C LYS A 78 9.48 7.34 19.44
N ASN A 79 10.10 6.47 18.65
CA ASN A 79 11.52 6.11 18.82
C ASN A 79 12.47 7.09 18.13
N LYS A 80 12.16 7.50 16.90
CA LYS A 80 13.03 8.34 16.05
C LYS A 80 12.73 9.83 16.17
N LYS A 81 11.52 10.20 16.64
CA LYS A 81 11.06 11.59 16.80
C LYS A 81 11.27 12.44 15.54
N PRO A 82 10.76 11.99 14.36
CA PRO A 82 10.86 12.74 13.13
C PRO A 82 10.20 14.11 13.27
N LYS A 83 10.67 15.09 12.50
CA LYS A 83 10.10 16.44 12.48
C LYS A 83 9.36 16.74 11.19
N ASN A 84 9.85 16.20 10.08
CA ASN A 84 9.31 16.46 8.74
C ASN A 84 8.77 15.18 8.13
N ALA A 85 7.50 15.18 7.81
CA ALA A 85 6.85 14.08 7.13
C ALA A 85 6.48 14.52 5.69
N VAL A 86 6.76 13.64 4.73
CA VAL A 86 6.28 13.80 3.37
C VAL A 86 5.31 12.69 3.03
N ILE A 87 4.13 13.06 2.55
CA ILE A 87 3.11 12.15 2.06
C ILE A 87 3.16 12.14 0.53
N VAL A 88 3.27 10.97 -0.05
CA VAL A 88 3.26 10.77 -1.50
C VAL A 88 1.89 10.27 -1.93
N GLY A 89 1.08 11.15 -2.51
CA GLY A 89 -0.27 10.86 -2.98
C GLY A 89 -1.38 11.41 -2.09
N GLY A 90 -2.23 12.23 -2.68
CA GLY A 90 -3.34 12.95 -2.05
C GLY A 90 -4.68 12.20 -2.10
N GLY A 91 -4.68 10.88 -1.95
CA GLY A 91 -5.89 10.08 -1.77
C GLY A 91 -6.34 9.97 -0.31
N TYR A 92 -7.40 9.21 -0.03
CA TYR A 92 -7.96 9.04 1.32
C TYR A 92 -6.92 8.71 2.39
N ILE A 93 -6.06 7.71 2.15
CA ILE A 93 -5.02 7.32 3.10
C ILE A 93 -4.02 8.45 3.32
N GLY A 94 -3.65 9.17 2.26
CA GLY A 94 -2.74 10.31 2.37
C GLY A 94 -3.29 11.41 3.27
N LEU A 95 -4.56 11.75 3.14
CA LEU A 95 -5.22 12.80 3.93
C LEU A 95 -5.39 12.39 5.39
N GLU A 96 -5.87 11.18 5.66
CA GLU A 96 -5.99 10.63 7.01
C GLU A 96 -4.63 10.61 7.74
N MET A 97 -3.59 10.21 7.01
CA MET A 97 -2.23 10.23 7.56
C MET A 97 -1.70 11.66 7.77
N ALA A 98 -2.04 12.61 6.90
CA ALA A 98 -1.66 14.00 7.06
C ALA A 98 -2.23 14.58 8.37
N GLU A 99 -3.52 14.39 8.62
CA GLU A 99 -4.17 14.80 9.87
C GLU A 99 -3.52 14.13 11.09
N ALA A 100 -3.33 12.80 11.04
CA ALA A 100 -2.73 12.05 12.13
C ALA A 100 -1.30 12.54 12.46
N LEU A 101 -0.50 12.87 11.44
CA LEU A 101 0.87 13.35 11.61
C LEU A 101 0.92 14.80 12.11
N LEU A 102 -0.02 15.66 11.68
CA LEU A 102 -0.17 17.01 12.25
C LEU A 102 -0.53 16.95 13.74
N ILE A 103 -1.47 16.08 14.15
CA ILE A 103 -1.83 15.86 15.55
C ILE A 103 -0.60 15.39 16.37
N LYS A 104 0.30 14.63 15.76
CA LYS A 104 1.57 14.22 16.39
C LYS A 104 2.63 15.33 16.40
N GLY A 105 2.33 16.52 15.86
CA GLY A 105 3.22 17.69 15.86
C GLY A 105 4.30 17.70 14.79
N LEU A 106 4.15 16.92 13.71
CA LEU A 106 5.09 16.93 12.59
C LEU A 106 4.76 18.07 11.61
N ASN A 107 5.78 18.58 10.93
CA ASN A 107 5.60 19.38 9.73
C ASN A 107 5.22 18.46 8.58
N VAL A 108 4.06 18.66 7.97
CA VAL A 108 3.54 17.76 6.92
C VAL A 108 3.57 18.44 5.57
N SER A 109 4.21 17.78 4.61
CA SER A 109 4.18 18.10 3.18
C SER A 109 3.49 16.97 2.43
N LEU A 110 2.68 17.31 1.44
CA LEU A 110 1.98 16.34 0.60
C LEU A 110 2.30 16.63 -0.87
N ILE A 111 2.87 15.66 -1.58
CA ILE A 111 3.09 15.74 -3.02
C ILE A 111 1.97 14.98 -3.75
N ASN A 112 1.45 15.58 -4.82
CA ASN A 112 0.35 15.00 -5.59
C ASN A 112 0.58 15.23 -7.09
N ARG A 113 0.45 14.16 -7.88
CA ARG A 113 0.64 14.22 -9.33
C ARG A 113 -0.43 15.05 -10.05
N SER A 114 -1.67 14.98 -9.55
CA SER A 114 -2.80 15.76 -10.08
C SER A 114 -2.77 17.19 -9.53
N GLU A 115 -3.58 18.08 -10.13
CA GLU A 115 -3.78 19.45 -9.68
C GLU A 115 -4.45 19.49 -8.30
N GLU A 116 -5.53 18.73 -8.15
CA GLU A 116 -6.25 18.61 -6.90
C GLU A 116 -5.96 17.28 -6.20
N ILE A 117 -5.90 17.30 -4.88
CA ILE A 117 -5.97 16.07 -4.07
C ILE A 117 -7.38 15.49 -4.17
N MET A 118 -7.56 14.22 -3.77
CA MET A 118 -8.86 13.55 -3.88
C MET A 118 -9.42 13.57 -5.31
N ASN A 119 -8.60 13.24 -6.30
CA ASN A 119 -8.94 13.21 -7.72
C ASN A 119 -10.10 12.26 -8.08
N THR A 120 -10.71 11.60 -7.10
CA THR A 120 -11.97 10.86 -7.22
C THR A 120 -13.21 11.74 -7.04
N LEU A 121 -13.01 12.98 -6.61
CA LEU A 121 -14.04 14.01 -6.49
C LEU A 121 -14.04 14.91 -7.74
N ASP A 122 -15.13 15.65 -7.92
CA ASP A 122 -15.18 16.73 -8.91
C ASP A 122 -14.15 17.83 -8.54
N PRO A 123 -13.57 18.54 -9.52
CA PRO A 123 -12.46 19.47 -9.26
C PRO A 123 -12.78 20.58 -8.25
N ASP A 124 -14.00 21.09 -8.23
CA ASP A 124 -14.44 22.10 -7.26
C ASP A 124 -14.50 21.54 -5.83
N MET A 125 -14.89 20.30 -5.66
CA MET A 125 -14.86 19.61 -4.37
C MET A 125 -13.42 19.29 -3.95
N GLY A 126 -12.57 18.89 -4.89
CA GLY A 126 -11.13 18.70 -4.65
C GLY A 126 -10.45 19.98 -4.17
N ALA A 127 -10.79 21.13 -4.77
CA ALA A 127 -10.28 22.43 -4.35
C ALA A 127 -10.72 22.80 -2.91
N LEU A 128 -11.92 22.44 -2.48
CA LEU A 128 -12.35 22.64 -1.08
C LEU A 128 -11.51 21.79 -0.12
N VAL A 129 -11.20 20.56 -0.48
CA VAL A 129 -10.35 19.69 0.34
C VAL A 129 -8.90 20.23 0.38
N ASN A 130 -8.35 20.70 -0.74
CA ASN A 130 -7.05 21.38 -0.78
C ASN A 130 -7.00 22.54 0.20
N ASN A 131 -8.00 23.42 0.16
CA ASN A 131 -8.09 24.58 1.05
C ASN A 131 -8.18 24.17 2.52
N ALA A 132 -8.99 23.16 2.84
CA ALA A 132 -9.12 22.66 4.21
C ALA A 132 -7.79 22.12 4.74
N MET A 133 -7.09 21.29 3.96
CA MET A 133 -5.80 20.71 4.36
C MET A 133 -4.71 21.79 4.49
N THR A 134 -4.69 22.78 3.61
CA THR A 134 -3.76 23.91 3.69
C THR A 134 -4.02 24.75 4.96
N ASN A 135 -5.29 25.01 5.28
CA ASN A 135 -5.68 25.73 6.50
C ASN A 135 -5.29 24.96 7.78
N LEU A 136 -5.25 23.63 7.74
CA LEU A 136 -4.74 22.80 8.83
C LEU A 136 -3.20 22.81 8.94
N GLY A 137 -2.49 23.39 7.97
CA GLY A 137 -1.03 23.51 7.99
C GLY A 137 -0.29 22.49 7.11
N VAL A 138 -0.97 21.73 6.28
CA VAL A 138 -0.32 20.86 5.28
C VAL A 138 0.21 21.70 4.11
N LYS A 139 1.48 21.51 3.75
CA LYS A 139 2.05 22.09 2.53
C LYS A 139 1.78 21.16 1.36
N ILE A 140 0.89 21.57 0.45
CA ILE A 140 0.52 20.78 -0.72
C ILE A 140 1.35 21.20 -1.93
N TYR A 141 1.99 20.22 -2.57
CA TYR A 141 2.76 20.35 -3.80
C TYR A 141 2.05 19.59 -4.92
N ALA A 142 1.19 20.30 -5.63
CA ALA A 142 0.40 19.76 -6.75
C ALA A 142 1.21 19.71 -8.05
N LYS A 143 0.82 18.80 -8.96
CA LYS A 143 1.49 18.56 -10.24
C LYS A 143 2.99 18.25 -10.07
N GLU A 144 3.32 17.52 -9.01
CA GLU A 144 4.66 17.01 -8.74
C GLU A 144 4.68 15.50 -8.69
N GLU A 145 5.67 14.89 -9.32
CA GLU A 145 5.83 13.45 -9.39
C GLU A 145 7.09 12.98 -8.66
N LEU A 146 6.93 11.98 -7.81
CA LEU A 146 8.03 11.33 -7.13
C LEU A 146 9.02 10.75 -8.14
N GLN A 147 10.31 11.05 -7.97
CA GLN A 147 11.41 10.52 -8.79
C GLN A 147 12.24 9.50 -8.01
N LYS A 148 12.63 9.83 -6.79
CA LYS A 148 13.44 8.98 -5.92
C LYS A 148 13.34 9.40 -4.46
N PHE A 149 13.85 8.59 -3.58
CA PHE A 149 14.16 8.97 -2.21
C PHE A 149 15.67 9.11 -2.04
N GLU A 150 16.09 10.03 -1.19
CA GLU A 150 17.46 10.07 -0.69
C GLU A 150 17.47 9.49 0.72
N ALA A 151 18.50 8.73 1.04
CA ALA A 151 18.64 8.07 2.33
C ALA A 151 20.10 7.99 2.74
N ASP A 152 20.34 7.91 4.04
CA ASP A 152 21.63 7.62 4.63
C ASP A 152 21.55 6.38 5.54
N LYS A 153 22.58 6.12 6.31
CA LYS A 153 22.61 4.99 7.27
C LYS A 153 21.54 5.03 8.37
N ASN A 154 20.85 6.16 8.54
CA ASN A 154 19.82 6.35 9.57
C ASN A 154 18.39 6.27 9.01
N GLY A 155 18.25 6.22 7.68
CA GLY A 155 16.97 6.15 6.97
C GLY A 155 16.79 7.24 5.93
N VAL A 156 15.53 7.49 5.55
CA VAL A 156 15.17 8.51 4.55
C VAL A 156 15.55 9.91 5.03
N THR A 157 16.10 10.72 4.12
CA THR A 157 16.52 12.12 4.39
C THR A 157 15.74 13.11 3.53
N SER A 158 15.30 12.71 2.34
CA SER A 158 14.51 13.57 1.45
C SER A 158 13.68 12.79 0.44
N VAL A 159 12.68 13.47 -0.09
CA VAL A 159 11.88 13.05 -1.24
C VAL A 159 12.21 13.97 -2.41
N VAL A 160 12.66 13.40 -3.52
CA VAL A 160 12.97 14.13 -4.74
C VAL A 160 11.81 14.00 -5.71
N THR A 161 11.28 15.14 -6.14
CA THR A 161 10.25 15.22 -7.18
C THR A 161 10.89 15.69 -8.51
N ASP A 162 10.09 15.75 -9.55
CA ASP A 162 10.46 16.35 -10.84
C ASP A 162 10.72 17.86 -10.76
N LYS A 163 10.40 18.51 -9.62
CA LYS A 163 10.54 19.98 -9.47
C LYS A 163 11.46 20.39 -8.32
N GLN A 164 11.56 19.59 -7.27
CA GLN A 164 12.30 19.98 -6.07
C GLN A 164 12.68 18.79 -5.18
N THR A 165 13.47 19.07 -4.15
CA THR A 165 13.81 18.13 -3.09
C THR A 165 13.19 18.60 -1.78
N LEU A 166 12.39 17.74 -1.15
CA LEU A 166 11.73 18.00 0.13
C LEU A 166 12.41 17.21 1.24
N LYS A 167 12.84 17.89 2.29
CA LYS A 167 13.38 17.23 3.48
C LYS A 167 12.33 16.32 4.11
N ALA A 168 12.71 15.08 4.41
CA ALA A 168 11.82 14.08 4.99
C ALA A 168 12.57 13.20 6.00
N ASP A 169 12.05 13.13 7.21
CA ASP A 169 12.50 12.19 8.24
C ASP A 169 11.53 10.99 8.31
N LEU A 170 10.37 11.12 7.68
CA LEU A 170 9.30 10.12 7.59
C LEU A 170 8.57 10.28 6.25
N VAL A 171 8.28 9.19 5.57
CA VAL A 171 7.51 9.19 4.32
C VAL A 171 6.32 8.23 4.44
N ILE A 172 5.15 8.68 4.00
CA ILE A 172 3.95 7.86 3.86
C ILE A 172 3.59 7.70 2.38
N LEU A 173 3.47 6.46 1.94
CA LEU A 173 3.04 6.13 0.58
C LEU A 173 1.51 6.02 0.53
N GLY A 174 0.86 7.08 0.08
CA GLY A 174 -0.58 7.20 -0.14
C GLY A 174 -1.00 7.01 -1.61
N MET A 175 -0.23 6.26 -2.39
CA MET A 175 -0.38 6.12 -3.84
C MET A 175 -1.36 5.02 -4.26
N GLY A 176 -2.24 4.57 -3.37
CA GLY A 176 -3.19 3.49 -3.62
C GLY A 176 -2.65 2.11 -3.22
N THR A 177 -3.30 1.06 -3.74
CA THR A 177 -3.02 -0.33 -3.38
C THR A 177 -2.71 -1.18 -4.60
N ALA A 178 -1.84 -2.18 -4.41
CA ALA A 178 -1.58 -3.22 -5.38
C ALA A 178 -2.17 -4.55 -4.88
N PRO A 179 -2.80 -5.37 -5.75
CA PRO A 179 -3.34 -6.68 -5.37
C PRO A 179 -2.25 -7.63 -4.88
N ASN A 180 -2.56 -8.43 -3.86
CA ASN A 180 -1.68 -9.49 -3.37
C ASN A 180 -1.86 -10.77 -4.21
N THR A 181 -1.40 -10.75 -5.45
CA THR A 181 -1.61 -11.80 -6.45
C THR A 181 -0.31 -12.34 -7.05
N ALA A 182 0.84 -11.94 -6.50
CA ALA A 182 2.15 -12.37 -7.03
C ALA A 182 2.31 -13.91 -7.07
N PHE A 183 1.70 -14.62 -6.11
CA PHE A 183 1.69 -16.08 -6.02
C PHE A 183 0.87 -16.76 -7.14
N LEU A 184 0.03 -16.01 -7.86
CA LEU A 184 -0.77 -16.50 -8.98
C LEU A 184 -0.05 -16.43 -10.32
N LYS A 185 1.13 -15.84 -10.42
CA LYS A 185 1.84 -15.62 -11.70
C LYS A 185 2.12 -16.90 -12.47
N LYS A 186 2.29 -18.02 -11.78
CA LYS A 186 2.52 -19.34 -12.38
C LYS A 186 1.24 -20.12 -12.66
N SER A 187 0.11 -19.67 -12.12
CA SER A 187 -1.20 -20.30 -12.35
C SER A 187 -1.79 -19.88 -13.70
N LYS A 188 -2.82 -20.59 -14.17
CA LYS A 188 -3.58 -20.23 -15.37
C LYS A 188 -4.67 -19.18 -15.10
N ILE A 189 -4.72 -18.61 -13.89
CA ILE A 189 -5.69 -17.59 -13.51
C ILE A 189 -5.33 -16.28 -14.21
N LYS A 190 -6.28 -15.70 -14.93
CA LYS A 190 -6.07 -14.45 -15.66
C LYS A 190 -5.98 -13.25 -14.71
N LEU A 191 -4.92 -12.47 -14.88
CA LEU A 191 -4.71 -11.19 -14.20
C LEU A 191 -4.81 -10.06 -15.22
N ASN A 192 -5.30 -8.89 -14.78
CA ASN A 192 -5.26 -7.68 -15.60
C ASN A 192 -3.86 -7.01 -15.53
N GLU A 193 -3.66 -5.93 -16.26
CA GLU A 193 -2.39 -5.18 -16.31
C GLU A 193 -1.92 -4.68 -14.94
N LYS A 194 -2.85 -4.42 -14.01
CA LYS A 194 -2.55 -4.00 -12.62
C LYS A 194 -2.37 -5.19 -11.67
N GLY A 195 -2.40 -6.42 -12.18
CA GLY A 195 -2.23 -7.64 -11.38
C GLY A 195 -3.50 -8.10 -10.65
N ALA A 196 -4.66 -7.47 -10.82
CA ALA A 196 -5.89 -7.94 -10.21
C ALA A 196 -6.46 -9.15 -10.97
N VAL A 197 -7.07 -10.09 -10.24
CA VAL A 197 -7.73 -11.26 -10.82
C VAL A 197 -8.93 -10.80 -11.68
N VAL A 198 -8.97 -11.25 -12.93
CA VAL A 198 -10.09 -10.97 -13.84
C VAL A 198 -11.26 -11.88 -13.49
N VAL A 199 -12.40 -11.28 -13.14
CA VAL A 199 -13.60 -12.01 -12.73
C VAL A 199 -14.84 -11.57 -13.49
N ALA A 200 -15.82 -12.47 -13.58
CA ALA A 200 -17.16 -12.18 -14.08
C ALA A 200 -18.00 -11.47 -12.99
N LYS A 201 -19.23 -11.03 -13.32
CA LYS A 201 -20.18 -10.42 -12.34
C LYS A 201 -20.48 -11.32 -11.13
N THR A 202 -20.31 -12.63 -11.28
CA THR A 202 -20.48 -13.64 -10.22
C THR A 202 -19.20 -13.92 -9.42
N GLN A 203 -18.17 -13.10 -9.58
CA GLN A 203 -16.83 -13.27 -9.00
C GLN A 203 -16.10 -14.55 -9.48
N ARG A 204 -16.58 -15.23 -10.51
CA ARG A 204 -15.89 -16.37 -11.12
C ARG A 204 -14.69 -15.91 -11.93
N THR A 205 -13.58 -16.59 -11.74
CA THR A 205 -12.39 -16.44 -12.60
C THR A 205 -12.58 -17.19 -13.92
N ASN A 206 -11.54 -17.24 -14.75
CA ASN A 206 -11.51 -18.09 -15.95
C ASN A 206 -11.36 -19.60 -15.62
N ILE A 207 -11.09 -19.97 -14.38
CA ILE A 207 -10.99 -21.36 -13.91
C ILE A 207 -12.30 -21.74 -13.22
N ARG A 208 -12.89 -22.88 -13.62
CA ARG A 208 -14.27 -23.27 -13.25
C ARG A 208 -14.57 -23.30 -11.75
N ASN A 209 -13.64 -23.74 -10.94
CA ASN A 209 -13.78 -23.93 -9.49
C ASN A 209 -12.98 -22.92 -8.66
N VAL A 210 -12.63 -21.75 -9.26
CA VAL A 210 -11.85 -20.68 -8.63
C VAL A 210 -12.60 -19.35 -8.72
N TRP A 211 -12.71 -18.64 -7.57
CA TRP A 211 -13.33 -17.33 -7.42
C TRP A 211 -12.38 -16.31 -6.81
#